data_0e64eebd9794e21b15585f4176f2e3d3
#
_entry.id   0e64eebd9794e21b15585f4176f2e3d3
#
_cell.length_a   1.000
_cell.length_b   1.000
_cell.length_c   1.000
_cell.angle_alpha   90.00
_cell.angle_beta   90.00
_cell.angle_gamma   90.00
#
_symmetry.space_group_name_H-M   'P 1'
#
loop_
_entity.id
_entity.type
_entity.pdbx_description
1 polymer ?
#
loop_
_entity_poly.entity_id
_entity_poly.type
_entity_poly.pdbx_seq_one_letter_code
_entity_poly.pdbx_strand_id
1 'polypeptide(L)'
;MKSLALKISMAVLSMIPLVAKAELIVLASPQSNDAYYAKMIDDIFDFHVDYAKKIIKNGDNVVVLMGKGLYPDYVKALGKKHVAIAPMHDIWMRDFTSANPAQPLMFRYTAAGQGGAKKGQTISDEVQDEFKYYSQKAGLQFTQSKLLNDGGNWVEDGYGNVVLSTKFLADNKLTESEARKKLMALTGAKQIAFIEADEQGGLEHADGVVSFVDQNTLVINSYPEDPDYAKQLKADLKRGIPNVKIREIITPYDGSEIYDEKFGSACGLYTNMLVTPERIYFPQFGIKEDAVALQQIRSITKRTVVPVQSSNVCHMGGGVRCMSWQVRGKNAELFLNYLNKISK
;
A
#
# COMPACT_ATOMS: atom_id res chain seq x y z
N MET A 1 -3.40 -25.78 -67.64
CA MET A 1 -3.65 -25.96 -66.18
C MET A 1 -2.43 -25.45 -65.45
N LYS A 2 -2.50 -24.24 -64.91
CA LYS A 2 -1.39 -23.59 -64.09
C LYS A 2 -1.80 -23.69 -62.63
N SER A 3 -1.01 -24.43 -61.82
CA SER A 3 -1.16 -24.58 -60.40
C SER A 3 -0.65 -23.32 -59.71
N LEU A 4 -1.53 -22.68 -58.95
CA LEU A 4 -1.21 -21.50 -58.11
C LEU A 4 -0.84 -21.99 -56.71
N ALA A 5 0.43 -22.01 -56.37
CA ALA A 5 0.89 -22.38 -55.04
C ALA A 5 0.75 -21.18 -54.10
N LEU A 6 -0.17 -21.29 -53.15
CA LEU A 6 -0.42 -20.31 -52.09
C LEU A 6 0.70 -20.41 -51.01
N LYS A 7 1.61 -19.45 -50.95
CA LYS A 7 2.60 -19.37 -49.88
C LYS A 7 1.94 -18.74 -48.63
N ILE A 8 1.64 -19.58 -47.64
CA ILE A 8 1.22 -19.11 -46.32
C ILE A 8 2.49 -18.69 -45.58
N SER A 9 2.66 -17.39 -45.39
CA SER A 9 3.73 -16.81 -44.55
C SER A 9 3.28 -16.88 -43.11
N MET A 10 3.79 -17.82 -42.33
CA MET A 10 3.61 -17.87 -40.89
C MET A 10 4.43 -16.73 -40.26
N ALA A 11 3.77 -15.66 -39.84
CA ALA A 11 4.38 -14.66 -38.96
C ALA A 11 4.56 -15.27 -37.59
N VAL A 12 5.78 -15.63 -37.25
CA VAL A 12 6.18 -15.99 -35.90
C VAL A 12 6.13 -14.68 -35.06
N LEU A 13 5.05 -14.48 -34.35
CA LEU A 13 4.99 -13.43 -33.30
C LEU A 13 5.98 -13.87 -32.21
N SER A 14 7.18 -13.30 -32.18
CA SER A 14 8.11 -13.44 -31.08
C SER A 14 7.44 -12.77 -29.85
N MET A 15 6.90 -13.60 -28.96
CA MET A 15 6.58 -13.15 -27.59
C MET A 15 7.90 -12.74 -26.93
N ILE A 16 8.22 -11.46 -26.98
CA ILE A 16 9.23 -10.87 -26.10
C ILE A 16 8.67 -11.09 -24.69
N PRO A 17 9.36 -11.84 -23.81
CA PRO A 17 8.92 -11.96 -22.44
C PRO A 17 8.87 -10.54 -21.88
N LEU A 18 7.69 -10.11 -21.43
CA LEU A 18 7.53 -8.89 -20.66
C LEU A 18 8.33 -9.14 -19.37
N VAL A 19 9.59 -8.71 -19.36
CA VAL A 19 10.37 -8.70 -18.12
C VAL A 19 9.60 -7.77 -17.20
N ALA A 20 8.94 -8.34 -16.20
CA ALA A 20 8.23 -7.57 -15.19
C ALA A 20 9.25 -6.59 -14.61
N LYS A 21 9.05 -5.29 -14.88
CA LYS A 21 9.95 -4.26 -14.37
C LYS A 21 9.84 -4.30 -12.86
N ALA A 22 10.99 -4.48 -12.19
CA ALA A 22 11.07 -4.45 -10.73
C ALA A 22 10.34 -3.21 -10.20
N GLU A 23 9.52 -3.39 -9.18
CA GLU A 23 8.79 -2.31 -8.53
C GLU A 23 9.73 -1.45 -7.70
N LEU A 24 9.48 -0.16 -7.60
CA LEU A 24 10.14 0.70 -6.63
C LEU A 24 9.22 0.84 -5.42
N ILE A 25 9.74 0.43 -4.26
CA ILE A 25 9.08 0.60 -2.96
C ILE A 25 9.81 1.69 -2.21
N VAL A 26 9.07 2.69 -1.77
CA VAL A 26 9.62 3.86 -1.05
C VAL A 26 9.11 3.82 0.38
N LEU A 27 10.05 3.92 1.32
CA LEU A 27 9.80 4.01 2.76
C LEU A 27 10.25 5.38 3.23
N ALA A 28 9.72 5.87 4.35
CA ALA A 28 10.21 7.09 4.99
C ALA A 28 10.51 6.85 6.46
N SER A 29 11.69 7.26 6.89
CA SER A 29 12.09 7.23 8.30
C SER A 29 11.60 8.50 9.00
N PRO A 30 11.24 8.44 10.29
CA PRO A 30 10.99 9.64 11.07
C PRO A 30 12.24 10.51 11.13
N GLN A 31 12.07 11.77 11.47
CA GLN A 31 13.20 12.64 11.75
C GLN A 31 13.82 12.29 13.10
N SER A 32 15.15 12.43 13.24
CA SER A 32 15.87 12.07 14.47
C SER A 32 15.44 12.88 15.71
N ASN A 33 14.77 14.01 15.49
CA ASN A 33 14.24 14.88 16.55
C ASN A 33 12.70 14.87 16.62
N ASP A 34 12.05 13.93 15.97
CA ASP A 34 10.59 13.80 16.01
C ASP A 34 10.16 13.29 17.38
N ALA A 35 9.44 14.13 18.11
CA ALA A 35 9.00 13.82 19.47
C ALA A 35 7.94 12.71 19.50
N TYR A 36 7.11 12.60 18.45
CA TYR A 36 6.07 11.57 18.37
C TYR A 36 6.70 10.18 18.20
N TYR A 37 7.67 10.05 17.31
CA TYR A 37 8.33 8.76 17.05
C TYR A 37 9.56 8.47 17.91
N ALA A 38 9.92 9.37 18.83
CA ALA A 38 11.18 9.29 19.60
C ALA A 38 11.43 7.92 20.28
N LYS A 39 10.37 7.27 20.76
CA LYS A 39 10.45 5.95 21.40
C LYS A 39 10.49 4.79 20.42
N MET A 40 10.19 5.03 19.15
CA MET A 40 10.03 4.02 18.11
C MET A 40 11.12 4.09 17.03
N ILE A 41 12.05 5.02 17.13
CA ILE A 41 13.08 5.24 16.09
C ILE A 41 13.87 3.97 15.81
N ASP A 42 14.29 3.25 16.85
CA ASP A 42 15.07 2.04 16.71
C ASP A 42 14.24 0.87 16.13
N ASP A 43 13.00 0.72 16.59
CA ASP A 43 12.08 -0.31 16.07
C ASP A 43 11.70 -0.08 14.61
N ILE A 44 11.46 1.20 14.24
CA ILE A 44 11.21 1.58 12.85
C ILE A 44 12.46 1.35 11.99
N PHE A 45 13.64 1.68 12.51
CA PHE A 45 14.90 1.43 11.81
C PHE A 45 15.10 -0.07 11.54
N ASP A 46 14.93 -0.92 12.55
CA ASP A 46 15.08 -2.37 12.42
C ASP A 46 14.08 -2.96 11.43
N PHE A 47 12.81 -2.53 11.51
CA PHE A 47 11.78 -2.91 10.55
C PHE A 47 12.15 -2.50 9.11
N HIS A 48 12.54 -1.24 8.90
CA HIS A 48 12.91 -0.75 7.58
C HIS A 48 14.11 -1.49 7.00
N VAL A 49 15.12 -1.80 7.82
CA VAL A 49 16.34 -2.49 7.38
C VAL A 49 16.03 -3.95 7.01
N ASP A 50 15.26 -4.67 7.82
CA ASP A 50 14.82 -6.03 7.49
C ASP A 50 13.98 -6.06 6.21
N TYR A 51 13.00 -5.18 6.13
CA TYR A 51 12.09 -5.09 4.99
C TYR A 51 12.85 -4.72 3.71
N ALA A 52 13.69 -3.70 3.74
CA ALA A 52 14.48 -3.28 2.59
C ALA A 52 15.43 -4.38 2.10
N LYS A 53 16.09 -5.11 3.01
CA LYS A 53 16.93 -6.27 2.65
C LYS A 53 16.13 -7.37 1.96
N LYS A 54 14.91 -7.63 2.41
CA LYS A 54 14.00 -8.61 1.79
C LYS A 54 13.55 -8.15 0.40
N ILE A 55 13.22 -6.87 0.23
CA ILE A 55 12.89 -6.29 -1.08
C ILE A 55 14.07 -6.47 -2.05
N ILE A 56 15.27 -6.06 -1.66
CA ILE A 56 16.50 -6.18 -2.47
C ILE A 56 16.78 -7.63 -2.84
N LYS A 57 16.73 -8.54 -1.87
CA LYS A 57 16.99 -9.98 -2.08
C LYS A 57 16.03 -10.60 -3.08
N ASN A 58 14.81 -10.10 -3.16
CA ASN A 58 13.76 -10.62 -4.02
C ASN A 58 13.66 -9.89 -5.37
N GLY A 59 14.55 -8.93 -5.66
CA GLY A 59 14.70 -8.31 -6.97
C GLY A 59 13.78 -7.11 -7.24
N ASP A 60 13.07 -6.59 -6.23
CA ASP A 60 12.44 -5.28 -6.30
C ASP A 60 13.42 -4.18 -5.87
N ASN A 61 13.13 -2.94 -6.23
CA ASN A 61 13.93 -1.79 -5.82
C ASN A 61 13.34 -1.18 -4.55
N VAL A 62 14.22 -0.66 -3.70
CA VAL A 62 13.81 0.08 -2.50
C VAL A 62 14.67 1.30 -2.29
N VAL A 63 14.05 2.35 -1.78
CA VAL A 63 14.74 3.52 -1.23
C VAL A 63 14.05 3.94 0.07
N VAL A 64 14.86 4.24 1.08
CA VAL A 64 14.38 4.82 2.35
C VAL A 64 14.72 6.30 2.34
N LEU A 65 13.70 7.13 2.48
CA LEU A 65 13.81 8.59 2.58
C LEU A 65 14.01 8.99 4.04
N MET A 66 14.89 9.95 4.31
CA MET A 66 15.18 10.35 5.69
C MET A 66 15.79 11.73 5.81
N GLY A 67 15.78 12.25 7.03
CA GLY A 67 16.58 13.40 7.43
C GLY A 67 18.06 13.06 7.59
N LYS A 68 18.91 14.11 7.70
CA LYS A 68 20.37 13.95 7.82
C LYS A 68 20.80 13.18 9.09
N GLY A 69 20.03 13.27 10.17
CA GLY A 69 20.41 12.69 11.48
C GLY A 69 20.54 11.17 11.44
N LEU A 70 19.63 10.47 10.77
CA LEU A 70 19.62 9.00 10.67
C LEU A 70 20.33 8.46 9.42
N TYR A 71 20.71 9.32 8.50
CA TYR A 71 21.33 8.93 7.22
C TYR A 71 22.57 8.03 7.35
N PRO A 72 23.55 8.31 8.26
CA PRO A 72 24.73 7.46 8.40
C PRO A 72 24.40 6.02 8.78
N ASP A 73 23.44 5.81 9.67
CA ASP A 73 23.05 4.48 10.17
C ASP A 73 22.37 3.66 9.07
N TYR A 74 21.45 4.27 8.31
CA TYR A 74 20.82 3.62 7.18
C TYR A 74 21.82 3.34 6.04
N VAL A 75 22.77 4.23 5.76
CA VAL A 75 23.84 3.96 4.78
C VAL A 75 24.68 2.77 5.21
N LYS A 76 25.03 2.67 6.49
CA LYS A 76 25.78 1.54 7.04
C LYS A 76 25.02 0.22 6.90
N ALA A 77 23.70 0.23 7.09
CA ALA A 77 22.86 -0.97 7.09
C ALA A 77 22.46 -1.44 5.68
N LEU A 78 22.18 -0.49 4.75
CA LEU A 78 21.59 -0.77 3.44
C LEU A 78 22.49 -0.40 2.25
N GLY A 79 23.49 0.43 2.48
CA GLY A 79 24.32 1.02 1.43
C GLY A 79 23.69 2.27 0.81
N LYS A 80 24.54 3.19 0.36
CA LYS A 80 24.19 4.53 -0.16
C LYS A 80 23.15 4.50 -1.30
N LYS A 81 23.11 3.41 -2.08
CA LYS A 81 22.18 3.25 -3.21
C LYS A 81 20.70 3.18 -2.79
N HIS A 82 20.44 2.75 -1.56
CA HIS A 82 19.09 2.45 -1.07
C HIS A 82 18.56 3.48 -0.05
N VAL A 83 19.25 4.61 0.08
CA VAL A 83 18.88 5.67 1.02
C VAL A 83 19.02 7.04 0.36
N ALA A 84 18.18 7.99 0.75
CA ALA A 84 18.26 9.36 0.24
C ALA A 84 17.90 10.38 1.31
N ILE A 85 18.60 11.53 1.30
CA ILE A 85 18.25 12.67 2.18
C ILE A 85 17.10 13.43 1.53
N ALA A 86 15.90 13.03 1.88
CA ALA A 86 14.64 13.66 1.47
C ALA A 86 13.65 13.48 2.64
N PRO A 87 13.76 14.28 3.72
CA PRO A 87 12.93 14.10 4.89
C PRO A 87 11.45 14.19 4.55
N MET A 88 10.65 13.37 5.22
CA MET A 88 9.20 13.41 5.17
C MET A 88 8.67 13.73 6.57
N HIS A 89 7.53 14.40 6.64
CA HIS A 89 6.87 14.71 7.91
C HIS A 89 6.26 13.49 8.58
N ASP A 90 5.99 12.42 7.80
CA ASP A 90 5.36 11.22 8.32
C ASP A 90 5.93 9.96 7.67
N ILE A 91 5.82 8.82 8.37
CA ILE A 91 6.30 7.50 7.92
C ILE A 91 5.25 6.73 7.12
N TRP A 92 3.99 7.13 7.21
CA TRP A 92 2.85 6.44 6.60
C TRP A 92 2.72 6.77 5.10
N MET A 93 3.78 6.40 4.36
CA MET A 93 3.93 6.73 2.93
C MET A 93 2.75 6.27 2.06
N ARG A 94 1.99 5.29 2.52
CA ARG A 94 0.80 4.81 1.80
C ARG A 94 -0.26 5.90 1.69
N ASP A 95 -0.45 6.70 2.72
CA ASP A 95 -1.67 7.47 2.91
C ASP A 95 -1.67 8.82 2.19
N PHE A 96 -0.53 9.50 2.18
CA PHE A 96 -0.41 10.84 1.59
C PHE A 96 0.25 10.89 0.20
N THR A 97 0.58 9.72 -0.38
CA THR A 97 1.23 9.63 -1.70
C THR A 97 0.24 9.25 -2.81
N SER A 98 0.71 8.73 -3.94
CA SER A 98 -0.19 8.23 -4.99
C SER A 98 -0.72 6.84 -4.67
N ALA A 99 -2.04 6.69 -4.74
CA ALA A 99 -2.74 5.48 -4.34
C ALA A 99 -2.60 4.32 -5.33
N ASN A 100 -2.65 4.62 -6.63
CA ASN A 100 -2.65 3.61 -7.70
C ASN A 100 -1.31 3.61 -8.42
N PRO A 101 -0.48 2.56 -8.29
CA PRO A 101 0.83 2.52 -8.93
C PRO A 101 0.76 2.34 -10.47
N ALA A 102 -0.32 1.77 -11.01
CA ALA A 102 -0.50 1.57 -12.45
C ALA A 102 -0.98 2.86 -13.16
N GLN A 103 -1.86 3.60 -12.51
CA GLN A 103 -2.36 4.91 -12.95
C GLN A 103 -2.25 5.90 -11.80
N PRO A 104 -1.08 6.51 -11.58
CA PRO A 104 -0.82 7.29 -10.38
C PRO A 104 -1.86 8.39 -10.14
N LEU A 105 -2.60 8.23 -9.06
CA LEU A 105 -3.66 9.12 -8.60
C LEU A 105 -3.34 9.58 -7.19
N MET A 106 -3.34 10.86 -6.96
CA MET A 106 -3.17 11.45 -5.65
C MET A 106 -4.49 12.09 -5.20
N PHE A 107 -5.10 11.52 -4.17
CA PHE A 107 -6.21 12.13 -3.45
C PHE A 107 -5.70 13.20 -2.50
N ARG A 108 -6.59 14.07 -2.02
CA ARG A 108 -6.26 14.94 -0.89
C ARG A 108 -6.25 14.10 0.39
N TYR A 109 -5.13 14.12 1.10
CA TYR A 109 -4.95 13.39 2.36
C TYR A 109 -5.94 13.86 3.42
N THR A 110 -6.55 12.92 4.16
CA THR A 110 -7.57 13.23 5.15
C THR A 110 -6.98 13.70 6.47
N ALA A 111 -7.82 14.30 7.31
CA ALA A 111 -7.42 14.73 8.64
C ALA A 111 -7.29 13.57 9.64
N ALA A 112 -7.76 12.37 9.31
CA ALA A 112 -7.88 11.26 10.27
C ALA A 112 -6.56 10.89 10.92
N GLY A 113 -5.51 10.68 10.13
CA GLY A 113 -4.17 10.36 10.63
C GLY A 113 -3.47 11.49 11.40
N GLN A 114 -4.00 12.73 11.34
CA GLN A 114 -3.41 13.92 11.94
C GLN A 114 -4.29 14.53 13.04
N GLY A 115 -5.07 13.68 13.71
CA GLY A 115 -5.88 14.08 14.87
C GLY A 115 -7.23 14.69 14.55
N GLY A 116 -7.67 14.61 13.29
CA GLY A 116 -9.01 15.00 12.88
C GLY A 116 -9.28 16.51 12.80
N ALA A 117 -10.52 16.86 12.50
CA ALA A 117 -11.03 18.22 12.42
C ALA A 117 -10.20 19.18 11.52
N LYS A 118 -10.45 20.48 11.62
CA LYS A 118 -9.78 21.48 10.78
C LYS A 118 -8.27 21.56 11.03
N LYS A 119 -7.85 21.41 12.29
CA LYS A 119 -6.42 21.44 12.65
C LYS A 119 -5.69 20.26 12.05
N GLY A 120 -6.24 19.05 12.17
CA GLY A 120 -5.67 17.86 11.53
C GLY A 120 -5.59 17.99 10.02
N GLN A 121 -6.61 18.58 9.36
CA GLN A 121 -6.58 18.80 7.91
C GLN A 121 -5.45 19.76 7.50
N THR A 122 -5.17 20.80 8.28
CA THR A 122 -4.02 21.69 7.99
C THR A 122 -2.70 20.91 8.05
N ILE A 123 -2.51 20.05 9.06
CA ILE A 123 -1.31 19.22 9.20
C ILE A 123 -1.22 18.21 8.04
N SER A 124 -2.33 17.57 7.68
CA SER A 124 -2.38 16.63 6.55
C SER A 124 -2.01 17.30 5.21
N ASP A 125 -2.49 18.51 4.99
CA ASP A 125 -2.13 19.28 3.80
C ASP A 125 -0.62 19.62 3.80
N GLU A 126 -0.02 19.95 4.94
CA GLU A 126 1.42 20.21 5.08
C GLU A 126 2.27 18.93 4.83
N VAL A 127 1.87 17.80 5.40
CA VAL A 127 2.50 16.47 5.14
C VAL A 127 2.48 16.16 3.65
N GLN A 128 1.32 16.33 3.01
CA GLN A 128 1.18 16.03 1.58
C GLN A 128 1.92 17.05 0.71
N ASP A 129 2.03 18.31 1.09
CA ASP A 129 2.74 19.34 0.34
C ASP A 129 4.26 19.09 0.34
N GLU A 130 4.83 18.52 1.39
CA GLU A 130 6.23 18.08 1.36
C GLU A 130 6.45 16.96 0.33
N PHE A 131 5.59 15.96 0.30
CA PHE A 131 5.63 14.92 -0.74
C PHE A 131 5.48 15.51 -2.15
N LYS A 132 4.54 16.45 -2.35
CA LYS A 132 4.35 17.16 -3.62
C LYS A 132 5.60 17.92 -4.04
N TYR A 133 6.30 18.56 -3.08
CA TYR A 133 7.55 19.26 -3.36
C TYR A 133 8.58 18.33 -4.01
N TYR A 134 8.88 17.19 -3.37
CA TYR A 134 9.83 16.21 -3.92
C TYR A 134 9.34 15.61 -5.24
N SER A 135 8.07 15.33 -5.36
CA SER A 135 7.45 14.80 -6.56
C SER A 135 7.57 15.75 -7.75
N GLN A 136 7.32 17.04 -7.56
CA GLN A 136 7.48 18.08 -8.57
C GLN A 136 8.94 18.24 -8.98
N LYS A 137 9.87 18.27 -8.01
CA LYS A 137 11.32 18.34 -8.28
C LYS A 137 11.82 17.13 -9.08
N ALA A 138 11.24 15.97 -8.85
CA ALA A 138 11.54 14.75 -9.60
C ALA A 138 10.84 14.70 -10.97
N GLY A 139 9.87 15.56 -11.24
CA GLY A 139 9.07 15.58 -12.47
C GLY A 139 8.04 14.45 -12.54
N LEU A 140 7.57 13.96 -11.39
CA LEU A 140 6.57 12.88 -11.35
C LEU A 140 5.22 13.34 -11.91
N GLN A 141 4.52 12.42 -12.55
CA GLN A 141 3.23 12.67 -13.17
C GLN A 141 2.13 11.95 -12.38
N PHE A 142 1.17 12.71 -11.84
CA PHE A 142 0.01 12.19 -11.14
C PHE A 142 -1.27 12.85 -11.64
N THR A 143 -2.35 12.10 -11.70
CA THR A 143 -3.68 12.68 -11.68
C THR A 143 -3.95 13.17 -10.25
N GLN A 144 -4.28 14.45 -10.08
CA GLN A 144 -4.61 15.01 -8.77
C GLN A 144 -6.11 15.13 -8.60
N SER A 145 -6.61 14.78 -7.42
CA SER A 145 -8.01 14.91 -7.04
C SER A 145 -8.16 15.74 -5.78
N LYS A 146 -9.27 16.50 -5.69
CA LYS A 146 -9.68 17.19 -4.47
C LYS A 146 -10.52 16.30 -3.54
N LEU A 147 -10.87 15.09 -3.99
CA LEU A 147 -11.58 14.15 -3.15
C LEU A 147 -10.68 13.72 -2.00
N LEU A 148 -11.26 13.71 -0.81
CA LEU A 148 -10.59 13.25 0.41
C LEU A 148 -10.49 11.73 0.40
N ASN A 149 -9.30 11.20 0.50
CA ASN A 149 -9.03 9.76 0.67
C ASN A 149 -7.58 9.52 1.03
N ASP A 150 -7.34 8.58 1.91
CA ASP A 150 -6.01 8.08 2.23
C ASP A 150 -5.68 6.90 1.32
N GLY A 151 -4.41 6.72 0.97
CA GLY A 151 -4.02 5.61 0.09
C GLY A 151 -4.25 4.22 0.69
N GLY A 152 -4.28 4.10 2.02
CA GLY A 152 -4.68 2.88 2.72
C GLY A 152 -6.12 2.49 2.47
N ASN A 153 -6.98 3.48 2.26
CA ASN A 153 -8.37 3.27 1.89
C ASN A 153 -8.59 3.06 0.37
N TRP A 154 -7.54 2.79 -0.40
CA TRP A 154 -7.62 2.43 -1.82
C TRP A 154 -6.97 1.07 -2.03
N VAL A 155 -7.77 0.02 -2.11
CA VAL A 155 -7.30 -1.36 -2.35
C VAL A 155 -7.73 -1.79 -3.75
N GLU A 156 -6.76 -2.10 -4.62
CA GLU A 156 -7.01 -2.42 -6.02
C GLU A 156 -6.31 -3.71 -6.47
N ASP A 157 -6.82 -4.35 -7.53
CA ASP A 157 -6.23 -5.53 -8.16
C ASP A 157 -5.31 -5.22 -9.35
N GLY A 158 -5.22 -3.96 -9.77
CA GLY A 158 -4.50 -3.53 -10.97
C GLY A 158 -5.23 -3.81 -12.29
N TYR A 159 -6.45 -4.36 -12.26
CA TYR A 159 -7.26 -4.70 -13.44
C TYR A 159 -8.59 -3.93 -13.50
N GLY A 160 -8.82 -3.09 -12.53
CA GLY A 160 -9.97 -2.19 -12.45
C GLY A 160 -10.98 -2.53 -11.37
N ASN A 161 -10.70 -3.49 -10.50
CA ASN A 161 -11.48 -3.70 -9.28
C ASN A 161 -10.87 -2.90 -8.13
N VAL A 162 -11.71 -2.22 -7.36
CA VAL A 162 -11.30 -1.38 -6.25
C VAL A 162 -12.22 -1.59 -5.06
N VAL A 163 -11.64 -1.61 -3.87
CA VAL A 163 -12.37 -1.60 -2.59
C VAL A 163 -11.98 -0.34 -1.82
N LEU A 164 -12.98 0.34 -1.28
CA LEU A 164 -12.84 1.46 -0.34
C LEU A 164 -13.78 1.22 0.85
N SER A 165 -13.48 1.82 1.98
CA SER A 165 -14.44 1.91 3.06
C SER A 165 -15.49 3.00 2.79
N THR A 166 -16.63 2.90 3.47
CA THR A 166 -17.72 3.89 3.43
C THR A 166 -17.30 5.26 3.97
N LYS A 167 -16.17 5.34 4.69
CA LYS A 167 -15.55 6.61 5.09
C LYS A 167 -15.32 7.55 3.91
N PHE A 168 -14.93 7.02 2.74
CA PHE A 168 -14.79 7.82 1.52
C PHE A 168 -16.10 8.58 1.18
N LEU A 169 -17.25 7.91 1.35
CA LEU A 169 -18.56 8.51 1.08
C LEU A 169 -18.86 9.64 2.08
N ALA A 170 -18.63 9.38 3.35
CA ALA A 170 -18.85 10.34 4.44
C ALA A 170 -17.95 11.58 4.30
N ASP A 171 -16.66 11.41 4.09
CA ASP A 171 -15.69 12.49 3.98
C ASP A 171 -15.97 13.42 2.78
N ASN A 172 -16.48 12.85 1.69
CA ASN A 172 -16.80 13.61 0.46
C ASN A 172 -18.27 14.00 0.33
N LYS A 173 -19.11 13.59 1.28
CA LYS A 173 -20.57 13.82 1.25
C LYS A 173 -21.20 13.32 -0.04
N LEU A 174 -20.87 12.11 -0.45
CA LEU A 174 -21.33 11.48 -1.68
C LEU A 174 -22.19 10.25 -1.37
N THR A 175 -23.19 10.01 -2.22
CA THR A 175 -23.84 8.71 -2.31
C THR A 175 -22.91 7.69 -2.99
N GLU A 176 -23.15 6.39 -2.79
CA GLU A 176 -22.38 5.34 -3.50
C GLU A 176 -22.42 5.54 -5.02
N SER A 177 -23.56 5.88 -5.59
CA SER A 177 -23.74 6.06 -7.02
C SER A 177 -22.89 7.22 -7.56
N GLU A 178 -22.89 8.35 -6.86
CA GLU A 178 -22.07 9.51 -7.22
C GLU A 178 -20.58 9.23 -7.09
N ALA A 179 -20.19 8.56 -6.00
CA ALA A 179 -18.81 8.16 -5.76
C ALA A 179 -18.30 7.22 -6.85
N ARG A 180 -19.07 6.16 -7.18
CA ARG A 180 -18.72 5.24 -8.27
C ARG A 180 -18.52 5.99 -9.59
N LYS A 181 -19.46 6.84 -9.97
CA LYS A 181 -19.38 7.62 -11.22
C LYS A 181 -18.13 8.49 -11.26
N LYS A 182 -17.84 9.23 -10.17
CA LYS A 182 -16.66 10.08 -10.07
C LYS A 182 -15.35 9.29 -10.10
N LEU A 183 -15.26 8.22 -9.31
CA LEU A 183 -14.05 7.39 -9.23
C LEU A 183 -13.80 6.67 -10.55
N MET A 184 -14.81 6.08 -11.19
CA MET A 184 -14.65 5.42 -12.49
C MET A 184 -14.17 6.39 -13.57
N ALA A 185 -14.72 7.60 -13.61
CA ALA A 185 -14.27 8.63 -14.55
C ALA A 185 -12.84 9.11 -14.28
N LEU A 186 -12.43 9.18 -13.01
CA LEU A 186 -11.11 9.66 -12.58
C LEU A 186 -10.01 8.61 -12.76
N THR A 187 -10.31 7.32 -12.53
CA THR A 187 -9.33 6.26 -12.39
C THR A 187 -9.41 5.17 -13.46
N GLY A 188 -10.48 5.13 -14.23
CA GLY A 188 -10.75 4.03 -15.13
C GLY A 188 -11.14 2.72 -14.42
N ALA A 189 -11.43 2.76 -13.11
CA ALA A 189 -11.95 1.60 -12.37
C ALA A 189 -13.23 1.07 -13.03
N LYS A 190 -13.38 -0.24 -13.07
CA LYS A 190 -14.53 -0.93 -13.71
C LYS A 190 -15.57 -1.34 -12.69
N GLN A 191 -15.11 -1.74 -11.51
CA GLN A 191 -15.96 -2.22 -10.42
C GLN A 191 -15.42 -1.66 -9.10
N ILE A 192 -16.30 -1.18 -8.26
CA ILE A 192 -15.95 -0.59 -6.97
C ILE A 192 -16.84 -1.17 -5.89
N ALA A 193 -16.27 -1.71 -4.83
CA ALA A 193 -16.99 -2.08 -3.63
C ALA A 193 -16.75 -1.03 -2.54
N PHE A 194 -17.79 -0.65 -1.85
CA PHE A 194 -17.72 0.08 -0.59
C PHE A 194 -18.05 -0.89 0.54
N ILE A 195 -17.18 -0.95 1.53
CA ILE A 195 -17.32 -1.81 2.71
C ILE A 195 -17.37 -0.94 3.97
N GLU A 196 -18.06 -1.42 4.98
CA GLU A 196 -17.86 -0.88 6.31
C GLU A 196 -16.52 -1.39 6.83
N ALA A 197 -15.64 -0.50 7.28
CA ALA A 197 -14.40 -0.93 7.90
C ALA A 197 -14.69 -1.49 9.30
N ASP A 198 -13.87 -2.45 9.74
CA ASP A 198 -13.86 -2.77 11.15
C ASP A 198 -13.35 -1.53 11.92
N GLU A 199 -13.94 -1.21 13.05
CA GLU A 199 -13.64 0.02 13.79
C GLU A 199 -12.28 -0.01 14.51
N GLN A 200 -11.36 -0.83 14.04
CA GLN A 200 -10.04 -0.99 14.63
C GLN A 200 -9.14 0.14 14.17
N GLY A 201 -9.14 1.23 14.90
CA GLY A 201 -8.12 2.22 14.77
C GLY A 201 -8.52 3.58 14.26
N GLY A 202 -9.79 3.89 14.06
CA GLY A 202 -10.26 5.24 13.76
C GLY A 202 -9.88 5.82 12.39
N LEU A 203 -9.07 5.11 11.60
CA LEU A 203 -8.73 5.48 10.23
C LEU A 203 -9.73 4.94 9.22
N GLU A 204 -10.38 3.84 9.54
CA GLU A 204 -11.36 3.15 8.70
C GLU A 204 -10.82 2.82 7.30
N HIS A 205 -9.57 2.37 7.23
CA HIS A 205 -8.92 2.03 5.97
C HIS A 205 -9.31 0.63 5.49
N ALA A 206 -9.61 0.50 4.20
CA ALA A 206 -9.96 -0.79 3.61
C ALA A 206 -8.81 -1.81 3.65
N ASP A 207 -7.55 -1.39 3.68
CA ASP A 207 -6.38 -2.28 3.70
C ASP A 207 -6.11 -2.95 5.06
N GLY A 208 -6.75 -2.49 6.12
CA GLY A 208 -6.84 -3.21 7.38
C GLY A 208 -7.78 -4.42 7.31
N VAL A 209 -8.73 -4.42 6.37
CA VAL A 209 -9.80 -5.42 6.25
C VAL A 209 -9.57 -6.39 5.10
N VAL A 210 -9.08 -5.89 3.94
CA VAL A 210 -9.00 -6.65 2.69
C VAL A 210 -7.70 -6.39 1.92
N SER A 211 -7.29 -7.36 1.08
CA SER A 211 -6.18 -7.18 0.13
C SER A 211 -6.40 -8.02 -1.13
N PHE A 212 -6.24 -7.44 -2.31
CA PHE A 212 -6.18 -8.23 -3.55
C PHE A 212 -4.83 -8.92 -3.67
N VAL A 213 -4.86 -10.22 -3.91
CA VAL A 213 -3.65 -11.03 -4.10
C VAL A 213 -3.46 -11.49 -5.54
N ASP A 214 -4.51 -11.47 -6.33
CA ASP A 214 -4.52 -11.72 -7.77
C ASP A 214 -5.72 -11.01 -8.40
N GLN A 215 -5.80 -11.03 -9.73
CA GLN A 215 -6.99 -10.55 -10.43
C GLN A 215 -8.24 -11.24 -9.88
N ASN A 216 -9.20 -10.46 -9.42
CA ASN A 216 -10.45 -10.94 -8.84
C ASN A 216 -10.32 -11.84 -7.59
N THR A 217 -9.12 -12.01 -7.01
CA THR A 217 -8.95 -12.78 -5.78
C THR A 217 -8.61 -11.86 -4.63
N LEU A 218 -9.53 -11.77 -3.70
CA LEU A 218 -9.47 -10.91 -2.52
C LEU A 218 -9.34 -11.75 -1.26
N VAL A 219 -8.35 -11.43 -0.45
CA VAL A 219 -8.18 -11.97 0.90
C VAL A 219 -8.83 -10.98 1.87
N ILE A 220 -9.60 -11.50 2.82
CA ILE A 220 -10.21 -10.73 3.90
C ILE A 220 -9.81 -11.32 5.25
N ASN A 221 -9.86 -10.51 6.27
CA ASN A 221 -9.75 -10.99 7.65
C ASN A 221 -10.86 -11.99 8.00
N SER A 222 -10.57 -12.92 8.90
CA SER A 222 -11.61 -13.77 9.50
C SER A 222 -12.16 -13.09 10.76
N TYR A 223 -13.49 -13.18 10.92
CA TYR A 223 -14.21 -12.57 12.04
C TYR A 223 -15.07 -13.65 12.72
N PRO A 224 -14.46 -14.64 13.41
CA PRO A 224 -15.21 -15.72 14.06
C PRO A 224 -16.10 -15.20 15.21
N GLU A 225 -15.69 -14.09 15.84
CA GLU A 225 -16.43 -13.47 16.96
C GLU A 225 -17.53 -12.51 16.47
N ASP A 226 -17.52 -12.12 15.18
CA ASP A 226 -18.54 -11.28 14.56
C ASP A 226 -18.98 -11.83 13.19
N PRO A 227 -19.79 -12.91 13.20
CA PRO A 227 -20.26 -13.55 11.97
C PRO A 227 -21.22 -12.66 11.15
N ASP A 228 -21.92 -11.72 11.78
CA ASP A 228 -22.82 -10.80 11.10
C ASP A 228 -22.02 -9.77 10.29
N TYR A 229 -20.97 -9.19 10.85
CA TYR A 229 -20.06 -8.35 10.11
C TYR A 229 -19.39 -9.12 8.96
N ALA A 230 -18.87 -10.32 9.22
CA ALA A 230 -18.27 -11.16 8.17
C ALA A 230 -19.22 -11.44 7.01
N LYS A 231 -20.51 -11.65 7.28
CA LYS A 231 -21.56 -11.85 6.28
C LYS A 231 -21.81 -10.57 5.49
N GLN A 232 -21.94 -9.43 6.18
CA GLN A 232 -22.17 -8.13 5.56
C GLN A 232 -20.99 -7.74 4.66
N LEU A 233 -19.76 -7.85 5.15
CA LEU A 233 -18.54 -7.59 4.37
C LEU A 233 -18.53 -8.39 3.06
N LYS A 234 -18.81 -9.68 3.11
CA LYS A 234 -18.85 -10.53 1.90
C LYS A 234 -19.97 -10.12 0.94
N ALA A 235 -21.12 -9.68 1.48
CA ALA A 235 -22.24 -9.20 0.68
C ALA A 235 -21.88 -7.89 -0.04
N ASP A 236 -21.27 -6.94 0.65
CA ASP A 236 -20.86 -5.65 0.11
C ASP A 236 -19.79 -5.80 -0.98
N LEU A 237 -18.81 -6.65 -0.74
CA LEU A 237 -17.77 -6.98 -1.72
C LEU A 237 -18.39 -7.57 -3.01
N LYS A 238 -19.30 -8.53 -2.89
CA LYS A 238 -19.98 -9.13 -4.05
C LYS A 238 -20.95 -8.19 -4.74
N ARG A 239 -21.60 -7.26 -4.00
CA ARG A 239 -22.45 -6.24 -4.58
C ARG A 239 -21.64 -5.28 -5.48
N GLY A 240 -20.43 -4.88 -5.04
CA GLY A 240 -19.57 -3.98 -5.79
C GLY A 240 -18.73 -4.67 -6.87
N ILE A 241 -18.33 -5.92 -6.64
CA ILE A 241 -17.47 -6.72 -7.51
C ILE A 241 -18.05 -8.15 -7.62
N PRO A 242 -19.07 -8.36 -8.47
CA PRO A 242 -19.86 -9.61 -8.48
C PRO A 242 -19.04 -10.90 -8.68
N ASN A 243 -17.93 -10.83 -9.43
CA ASN A 243 -17.08 -11.97 -9.76
C ASN A 243 -15.88 -12.14 -8.82
N VAL A 244 -15.82 -11.40 -7.71
CA VAL A 244 -14.72 -11.48 -6.76
C VAL A 244 -14.69 -12.85 -6.07
N LYS A 245 -13.49 -13.44 -6.01
CA LYS A 245 -13.20 -14.66 -5.27
C LYS A 245 -12.69 -14.26 -3.89
N ILE A 246 -13.51 -14.44 -2.88
CA ILE A 246 -13.17 -14.10 -1.50
C ILE A 246 -12.49 -15.30 -0.84
N ARG A 247 -11.38 -15.05 -0.15
CA ARG A 247 -10.65 -15.99 0.70
C ARG A 247 -10.45 -15.38 2.07
N GLU A 248 -10.74 -16.11 3.11
CA GLU A 248 -10.47 -15.69 4.48
C GLU A 248 -9.07 -16.12 4.90
N ILE A 249 -8.40 -15.28 5.67
CA ILE A 249 -7.14 -15.59 6.33
C ILE A 249 -7.34 -15.50 7.84
N ILE A 250 -6.68 -16.40 8.59
CA ILE A 250 -6.68 -16.31 10.05
C ILE A 250 -6.25 -14.91 10.49
N THR A 251 -6.94 -14.36 11.48
CA THR A 251 -6.70 -12.99 11.93
C THR A 251 -6.68 -12.95 13.45
N PRO A 252 -5.55 -13.30 14.07
CA PRO A 252 -5.35 -13.23 15.50
C PRO A 252 -5.05 -11.78 15.93
N TYR A 253 -6.04 -10.92 15.77
CA TYR A 253 -5.90 -9.50 16.13
C TYR A 253 -5.47 -9.34 17.58
N ASP A 254 -4.47 -8.50 17.81
CA ASP A 254 -3.98 -8.16 19.13
C ASP A 254 -3.97 -6.63 19.33
N GLY A 255 -4.89 -6.16 20.13
CA GLY A 255 -5.01 -4.76 20.57
C GLY A 255 -4.51 -4.54 22.00
N SER A 256 -3.76 -5.47 22.58
CA SER A 256 -3.26 -5.35 23.96
C SER A 256 -2.20 -4.24 24.11
N GLU A 257 -1.46 -3.94 23.05
CA GLU A 257 -0.52 -2.84 22.99
C GLU A 257 -0.92 -1.88 21.87
N ILE A 258 -1.09 -0.60 22.21
CA ILE A 258 -1.45 0.48 21.30
C ILE A 258 -0.50 1.64 21.56
N TYR A 259 0.15 2.14 20.51
CA TYR A 259 1.10 3.25 20.62
C TYR A 259 0.41 4.59 20.85
N ASP A 260 -0.67 4.85 20.15
CA ASP A 260 -1.51 6.05 20.28
C ASP A 260 -2.97 5.60 20.38
N GLU A 261 -3.68 6.00 21.42
CA GLU A 261 -5.09 5.63 21.67
C GLU A 261 -6.06 6.04 20.55
N LYS A 262 -5.63 6.92 19.65
CA LYS A 262 -6.42 7.31 18.48
C LYS A 262 -6.38 6.30 17.34
N PHE A 263 -5.39 5.42 17.36
CA PHE A 263 -5.18 4.43 16.31
C PHE A 263 -5.09 3.05 16.94
N GLY A 264 -5.84 2.10 16.41
CA GLY A 264 -5.76 0.71 16.85
C GLY A 264 -4.43 0.06 16.48
N SER A 265 -4.21 -1.11 17.03
CA SER A 265 -3.09 -1.97 16.62
C SER A 265 -3.34 -2.56 15.23
N ALA A 266 -2.28 -2.84 14.48
CA ALA A 266 -2.34 -3.66 13.27
C ALA A 266 -1.73 -5.06 13.49
N CYS A 267 -1.42 -5.41 14.75
CA CYS A 267 -0.87 -6.72 15.09
C CYS A 267 -1.89 -7.82 14.81
N GLY A 268 -1.47 -8.84 14.08
CA GLY A 268 -2.34 -9.92 13.60
C GLY A 268 -3.14 -9.62 12.32
N LEU A 269 -3.06 -8.40 11.76
CA LEU A 269 -3.73 -8.03 10.51
C LEU A 269 -2.87 -8.40 9.31
N TYR A 270 -2.97 -9.64 8.82
CA TYR A 270 -2.20 -10.11 7.66
C TYR A 270 -2.64 -9.47 6.34
N THR A 271 -3.83 -8.87 6.26
CA THR A 271 -4.30 -8.13 5.08
C THR A 271 -3.48 -6.88 4.80
N ASN A 272 -2.76 -6.33 5.78
CA ASN A 272 -1.85 -5.19 5.60
C ASN A 272 -0.54 -5.59 4.89
N MET A 273 -0.67 -6.45 3.87
CA MET A 273 0.42 -6.92 3.01
C MET A 273 0.63 -5.98 1.81
N LEU A 274 1.87 -5.91 1.32
CA LEU A 274 2.17 -5.20 0.08
C LEU A 274 2.21 -6.18 -1.10
N VAL A 275 1.34 -5.97 -2.07
CA VAL A 275 1.25 -6.81 -3.27
C VAL A 275 1.88 -6.12 -4.45
N THR A 276 2.90 -6.75 -5.05
CA THR A 276 3.54 -6.36 -6.31
C THR A 276 3.13 -7.32 -7.43
N PRO A 277 3.46 -7.08 -8.69
CA PRO A 277 3.14 -8.03 -9.78
C PRO A 277 3.67 -9.44 -9.56
N GLU A 278 4.84 -9.57 -8.93
CA GLU A 278 5.54 -10.85 -8.78
C GLU A 278 5.54 -11.38 -7.34
N ARG A 279 5.29 -10.51 -6.34
CA ARG A 279 5.54 -10.82 -4.93
C ARG A 279 4.46 -10.30 -4.03
N ILE A 280 4.36 -10.92 -2.86
CA ILE A 280 3.61 -10.41 -1.71
C ILE A 280 4.58 -10.30 -0.55
N TYR A 281 4.81 -9.09 -0.07
CA TYR A 281 5.50 -8.85 1.19
C TYR A 281 4.48 -8.96 2.31
N PHE A 282 4.61 -10.03 3.07
CA PHE A 282 3.57 -10.53 3.96
C PHE A 282 3.96 -10.34 5.42
N PRO A 283 3.19 -9.58 6.21
CA PRO A 283 3.55 -9.32 7.61
C PRO A 283 3.59 -10.60 8.44
N GLN A 284 4.52 -10.62 9.40
CA GLN A 284 4.67 -11.63 10.43
C GLN A 284 4.81 -10.93 11.78
N PHE A 285 4.24 -11.49 12.82
CA PHE A 285 4.13 -10.85 14.13
C PHE A 285 4.89 -11.58 15.24
N GLY A 286 5.61 -12.66 14.90
CA GLY A 286 6.35 -13.48 15.87
C GLY A 286 5.46 -14.39 16.71
N ILE A 287 4.27 -14.71 16.23
CA ILE A 287 3.27 -15.54 16.91
C ILE A 287 3.08 -16.89 16.20
N LYS A 288 2.49 -17.86 16.91
CA LYS A 288 2.28 -19.22 16.36
C LYS A 288 1.38 -19.25 15.11
N GLU A 289 0.46 -18.31 14.99
CA GLU A 289 -0.47 -18.14 13.87
C GLU A 289 0.22 -17.73 12.57
N ASP A 290 1.41 -17.15 12.63
CA ASP A 290 2.21 -16.74 11.47
C ASP A 290 2.43 -17.90 10.48
N ALA A 291 2.71 -19.09 10.98
CA ALA A 291 2.93 -20.28 10.15
C ALA A 291 1.64 -20.66 9.39
N VAL A 292 0.49 -20.59 10.06
CA VAL A 292 -0.82 -20.89 9.48
C VAL A 292 -1.18 -19.87 8.42
N ALA A 293 -1.07 -18.58 8.74
CA ALA A 293 -1.34 -17.48 7.81
C ALA A 293 -0.45 -17.56 6.56
N LEU A 294 0.85 -17.87 6.76
CA LEU A 294 1.81 -18.03 5.66
C LEU A 294 1.46 -19.22 4.75
N GLN A 295 1.01 -20.32 5.32
CA GLN A 295 0.52 -21.46 4.53
C GLN A 295 -0.76 -21.10 3.76
N GLN A 296 -1.70 -20.43 4.41
CA GLN A 296 -2.95 -20.00 3.77
C GLN A 296 -2.67 -19.09 2.57
N ILE A 297 -1.89 -18.02 2.74
CA ILE A 297 -1.62 -17.09 1.64
C ILE A 297 -0.89 -17.77 0.47
N ARG A 298 0.07 -18.65 0.74
CA ARG A 298 0.77 -19.44 -0.29
C ARG A 298 -0.14 -20.37 -1.08
N SER A 299 -1.23 -20.85 -0.48
CA SER A 299 -2.22 -21.68 -1.16
C SER A 299 -3.18 -20.88 -2.06
N ILE A 300 -3.29 -19.58 -1.82
CA ILE A 300 -4.26 -18.69 -2.49
C ILE A 300 -3.65 -18.04 -3.75
N THR A 301 -2.36 -17.75 -3.75
CA THR A 301 -1.69 -17.02 -4.83
C THR A 301 -0.53 -17.81 -5.44
N LYS A 302 -0.18 -17.46 -6.69
CA LYS A 302 1.03 -17.95 -7.37
C LYS A 302 2.23 -17.03 -7.18
N ARG A 303 2.03 -15.84 -6.60
CA ARG A 303 3.12 -14.88 -6.33
C ARG A 303 4.07 -15.43 -5.28
N THR A 304 5.32 -15.03 -5.35
CA THR A 304 6.29 -15.32 -4.30
C THR A 304 5.90 -14.59 -3.02
N VAL A 305 5.62 -15.32 -1.95
CA VAL A 305 5.28 -14.74 -0.64
C VAL A 305 6.57 -14.59 0.19
N VAL A 306 6.90 -13.35 0.51
CA VAL A 306 8.08 -12.95 1.26
C VAL A 306 7.66 -12.51 2.67
N PRO A 307 7.96 -13.29 3.73
CA PRO A 307 7.60 -12.91 5.09
C PRO A 307 8.43 -11.71 5.57
N VAL A 308 7.77 -10.73 6.19
CA VAL A 308 8.36 -9.49 6.73
C VAL A 308 8.00 -9.37 8.20
N GLN A 309 9.00 -9.33 9.09
CA GLN A 309 8.77 -9.16 10.52
C GLN A 309 8.20 -7.78 10.80
N SER A 310 7.05 -7.71 11.44
CA SER A 310 6.29 -6.48 11.70
C SER A 310 5.90 -6.31 13.17
N SER A 311 6.32 -7.23 14.05
CA SER A 311 5.99 -7.17 15.48
C SER A 311 6.42 -5.88 16.17
N ASN A 312 7.56 -5.32 15.74
CA ASN A 312 8.11 -4.10 16.35
C ASN A 312 7.32 -2.82 16.03
N VAL A 313 6.50 -2.84 14.96
CA VAL A 313 5.82 -1.63 14.48
C VAL A 313 4.30 -1.75 14.42
N CYS A 314 3.75 -2.97 14.48
CA CYS A 314 2.32 -3.19 14.26
C CYS A 314 1.42 -2.47 15.29
N HIS A 315 1.88 -2.34 16.54
CA HIS A 315 1.15 -1.63 17.60
C HIS A 315 1.03 -0.11 17.36
N MET A 316 1.74 0.43 16.35
CA MET A 316 1.59 1.81 15.89
C MET A 316 0.39 2.00 14.94
N GLY A 317 -0.36 0.94 14.61
CA GLY A 317 -1.54 0.99 13.75
C GLY A 317 -1.29 0.65 12.27
N GLY A 318 -0.11 0.18 11.91
CA GLY A 318 0.23 -0.17 10.53
C GLY A 318 1.51 -0.99 10.43
N GLY A 319 1.90 -1.29 9.19
CA GLY A 319 3.12 -2.05 8.94
C GLY A 319 3.51 -2.06 7.46
N VAL A 320 3.65 -3.25 6.91
CA VAL A 320 4.24 -3.48 5.58
C VAL A 320 3.61 -2.60 4.49
N ARG A 321 2.28 -2.56 4.40
CA ARG A 321 1.60 -1.76 3.36
C ARG A 321 1.54 -0.29 3.73
N CYS A 322 1.16 0.04 4.96
CA CYS A 322 0.95 1.42 5.39
C CYS A 322 2.22 2.27 5.29
N MET A 323 3.39 1.69 5.59
CA MET A 323 4.68 2.39 5.47
C MET A 323 5.24 2.42 4.05
N SER A 324 4.56 1.81 3.06
CA SER A 324 5.08 1.62 1.71
C SER A 324 4.35 2.44 0.66
N TRP A 325 5.10 3.22 -0.12
CA TRP A 325 4.63 3.77 -1.37
C TRP A 325 5.19 2.97 -2.55
N GLN A 326 4.31 2.52 -3.45
CA GLN A 326 4.66 1.77 -4.66
C GLN A 326 4.71 2.70 -5.87
N VAL A 327 5.79 2.62 -6.61
CA VAL A 327 6.00 3.46 -7.81
C VAL A 327 6.41 2.58 -8.98
N ARG A 328 5.78 2.80 -10.14
CA ARG A 328 6.03 2.02 -11.37
C ARG A 328 6.42 2.89 -12.54
N GLY A 329 7.03 2.24 -13.52
CA GLY A 329 7.29 2.80 -14.84
C GLY A 329 8.09 4.08 -14.82
N LYS A 330 7.65 5.06 -15.58
CA LYS A 330 8.36 6.34 -15.75
C LYS A 330 8.56 7.11 -14.45
N ASN A 331 7.57 7.08 -13.55
CA ASN A 331 7.69 7.75 -12.27
C ASN A 331 8.78 7.14 -11.38
N ALA A 332 8.93 5.81 -11.38
CA ALA A 332 10.00 5.15 -10.65
C ALA A 332 11.39 5.58 -11.17
N GLU A 333 11.57 5.63 -12.49
CA GLU A 333 12.82 6.09 -13.11
C GLU A 333 13.13 7.56 -12.78
N LEU A 334 12.13 8.42 -12.89
CA LEU A 334 12.27 9.85 -12.59
C LEU A 334 12.63 10.09 -11.12
N PHE A 335 11.96 9.38 -10.21
CA PHE A 335 12.19 9.54 -8.78
C PHE A 335 13.59 9.06 -8.39
N LEU A 336 14.00 7.86 -8.82
CA LEU A 336 15.36 7.36 -8.57
C LEU A 336 16.44 8.28 -9.14
N ASN A 337 16.25 8.80 -10.35
CA ASN A 337 17.19 9.72 -10.96
C ASN A 337 17.31 11.04 -10.16
N TYR A 338 16.20 11.54 -9.65
CA TYR A 338 16.19 12.73 -8.79
C TYR A 338 16.92 12.47 -7.47
N LEU A 339 16.56 11.38 -6.77
CA LEU A 339 17.18 11.01 -5.49
C LEU A 339 18.70 10.81 -5.62
N ASN A 340 19.16 10.18 -6.69
CA ASN A 340 20.59 10.02 -6.99
C ASN A 340 21.32 11.36 -7.20
N LYS A 341 20.62 12.40 -7.65
CA LYS A 341 21.23 13.74 -7.82
C LYS A 341 21.37 14.47 -6.47
N ILE A 342 20.36 14.39 -5.61
CA ILE A 342 20.37 15.10 -4.32
C ILE A 342 21.19 14.39 -3.24
N SER A 343 21.55 13.12 -3.45
CA SER A 343 22.35 12.31 -2.51
C SER A 343 23.85 12.29 -2.84
N LYS A 344 24.26 13.07 -3.84
CA LYS A 344 25.67 13.31 -4.17
C LYS A 344 26.23 14.44 -3.34
#